data_c782f27d372d3615cd131bc84fc8e5de
#
_entry.id   c782f27d372d3615cd131bc84fc8e5de
#
_cell.length_a   1.000
_cell.length_b   1.000
_cell.length_c   1.000
_cell.angle_alpha   90.00
_cell.angle_beta   90.00
_cell.angle_gamma   90.00
#
_symmetry.space_group_name_H-M   'P 1'
#
loop_
_entity.id
_entity.type
_entity.pdbx_description
1 polymer ?
#
loop_
_entity_poly.entity_id
_entity_poly.type
_entity_poly.pdbx_seq_one_letter_code
_entity_poly.pdbx_strand_id
1 'polypeptide(L)'
;MIHFNNQREKEDVFARMLQLEKELLEKQQLELEVARLNGTLQVMKHLEGDDDGDIHEKMVKLSEILVHEKKHLEDLSGDLVRKERESNDELQQARKELIMVLLILYVH
;
A
#
# COMPACT_ATOMS: atom_id res chain seq x y z
N MET A 1 11.71 -33.26 8.86
CA MET A 1 11.98 -31.89 9.32
C MET A 1 12.13 -30.87 8.21
N ILE A 2 12.94 -31.13 7.19
CA ILE A 2 13.10 -30.22 6.04
C ILE A 2 11.75 -29.98 5.30
N HIS A 3 10.98 -31.04 5.12
CA HIS A 3 9.66 -30.97 4.48
C HIS A 3 8.67 -30.11 5.27
N PHE A 4 8.68 -30.21 6.59
CA PHE A 4 7.83 -29.42 7.47
C PHE A 4 8.19 -27.93 7.41
N ASN A 5 9.49 -27.59 7.41
CA ASN A 5 9.95 -26.22 7.30
C ASN A 5 9.59 -25.59 5.95
N ASN A 6 9.71 -26.32 4.85
CA ASN A 6 9.33 -25.85 3.52
C ASN A 6 7.84 -25.53 3.43
N GLN A 7 7.00 -26.36 4.01
CA GLN A 7 5.57 -26.13 4.02
C GLN A 7 5.20 -24.89 4.84
N ARG A 8 5.83 -24.71 5.99
CA ARG A 8 5.63 -23.53 6.84
C ARG A 8 6.09 -22.26 6.14
N GLU A 9 7.23 -22.28 5.45
CA GLU A 9 7.72 -21.15 4.67
C GLU A 9 6.75 -20.78 3.54
N LYS A 10 6.17 -21.76 2.86
CA LYS A 10 5.17 -21.55 1.82
C LYS A 10 3.90 -20.91 2.38
N GLU A 11 3.45 -21.35 3.55
CA GLU A 11 2.30 -20.77 4.24
C GLU A 11 2.56 -19.31 4.64
N ASP A 12 3.76 -19.00 5.15
CA ASP A 12 4.17 -17.66 5.51
C ASP A 12 4.22 -16.73 4.29
N VAL A 13 4.77 -17.21 3.18
CA VAL A 13 4.82 -16.46 1.92
C VAL A 13 3.41 -16.18 1.41
N PHE A 14 2.54 -17.18 1.43
CA PHE A 14 1.16 -17.05 1.00
C PHE A 14 0.41 -16.03 1.87
N ALA A 15 0.59 -16.09 3.19
CA ALA A 15 -0.03 -15.14 4.12
C ALA A 15 0.45 -13.70 3.86
N ARG A 16 1.75 -13.52 3.57
CA ARG A 16 2.30 -12.20 3.22
C ARG A 16 1.74 -11.68 1.90
N MET A 17 1.59 -12.54 0.91
CA MET A 17 0.98 -12.18 -0.38
C MET A 17 -0.47 -11.73 -0.22
N LEU A 18 -1.26 -12.44 0.59
CA LEU A 18 -2.63 -12.06 0.87
C LEU A 18 -2.71 -10.70 1.57
N GLN A 19 -1.81 -10.46 2.51
CA GLN A 19 -1.74 -9.19 3.22
C GLN A 19 -1.39 -8.04 2.27
N LEU A 20 -0.43 -8.23 1.37
CA LEU A 20 -0.04 -7.24 0.37
C LEU A 20 -1.18 -6.95 -0.60
N GLU A 21 -1.90 -7.98 -1.05
CA GLU A 21 -3.07 -7.79 -1.92
C GLU A 21 -4.15 -6.98 -1.23
N LYS A 22 -4.42 -7.26 0.04
CA LYS A 22 -5.39 -6.53 0.84
C LYS A 22 -5.01 -5.07 0.97
N GLU A 23 -3.74 -4.79 1.28
CA GLU A 23 -3.24 -3.41 1.40
C GLU A 23 -3.26 -2.68 0.06
N LEU A 24 -2.97 -3.36 -1.04
CA LEU A 24 -3.05 -2.79 -2.37
C LEU A 24 -4.49 -2.41 -2.75
N LEU A 25 -5.45 -3.28 -2.44
CA LEU A 25 -6.87 -2.99 -2.65
C LEU A 25 -7.32 -1.79 -1.83
N GLU A 26 -6.91 -1.73 -0.57
CA GLU A 26 -7.18 -0.61 0.31
C GLU A 26 -6.61 0.70 -0.23
N LYS A 27 -5.38 0.66 -0.73
CA LYS A 27 -4.74 1.80 -1.39
C LYS A 27 -5.53 2.26 -2.62
N GLN A 28 -5.97 1.33 -3.47
CA GLN A 28 -6.75 1.64 -4.65
C GLN A 28 -8.10 2.27 -4.30
N GLN A 29 -8.76 1.77 -3.26
CA GLN A 29 -10.01 2.33 -2.77
C GLN A 29 -9.82 3.75 -2.23
N LEU A 30 -8.74 3.99 -1.50
CA LEU A 30 -8.40 5.32 -1.00
C LEU A 30 -8.06 6.30 -2.13
N GLU A 31 -7.36 5.85 -3.17
CA GLU A 31 -7.07 6.67 -4.34
C GLU A 31 -8.36 7.12 -5.04
N LEU A 32 -9.33 6.22 -5.19
CA LEU A 32 -10.63 6.53 -5.77
C LEU A 32 -11.41 7.50 -4.88
N GLU A 33 -11.38 7.31 -3.57
CA GLU A 33 -12.05 8.18 -2.61
C GLU A 33 -11.46 9.60 -2.64
N VAL A 34 -10.14 9.71 -2.66
CA VAL A 34 -9.43 10.99 -2.78
C VAL A 34 -9.80 11.69 -4.09
N ALA A 35 -9.83 10.96 -5.20
CA ALA A 35 -10.22 11.51 -6.50
C ALA A 35 -11.66 12.02 -6.49
N ARG A 36 -12.58 11.25 -5.89
CA ARG A 36 -13.99 11.62 -5.76
C ARG A 36 -14.17 12.88 -4.91
N LEU A 37 -13.52 12.93 -3.76
CA LEU A 37 -13.59 14.08 -2.85
C LEU A 37 -13.00 15.34 -3.49
N ASN A 38 -11.88 15.19 -4.18
CA ASN A 38 -11.25 16.31 -4.88
C ASN A 38 -12.14 16.85 -6.00
N GLY A 39 -12.76 15.96 -6.79
CA GLY A 39 -13.72 16.34 -7.81
C GLY A 39 -14.94 17.07 -7.24
N THR A 40 -15.51 16.56 -6.15
CA THR A 40 -16.63 17.19 -5.46
C THR A 40 -16.26 18.58 -4.95
N LEU A 41 -15.07 18.71 -4.37
CA LEU A 41 -14.57 19.99 -3.87
C LEU A 41 -14.40 21.02 -4.99
N GLN A 42 -13.90 20.60 -6.15
CA GLN A 42 -13.77 21.49 -7.32
C GLN A 42 -15.12 21.97 -7.82
N VAL A 43 -16.12 21.09 -7.89
CA VAL A 43 -17.48 21.45 -8.27
C VAL A 43 -18.07 22.46 -7.29
N MET A 44 -17.88 22.25 -5.99
CA MET A 44 -18.35 23.18 -4.97
C MET A 44 -17.69 24.54 -5.07
N LYS A 45 -16.40 24.60 -5.41
CA LYS A 45 -15.69 25.87 -5.63
C LYS A 45 -16.32 26.68 -6.78
N HIS A 46 -16.75 26.02 -7.84
CA HIS A 46 -17.45 26.69 -8.95
C HIS A 46 -18.82 27.20 -8.55
N LEU A 47 -19.48 26.58 -7.57
CA LEU A 47 -20.77 27.00 -7.07
C LEU A 47 -20.68 28.10 -5.99
N GLU A 48 -19.47 28.40 -5.51
CA GLU A 48 -19.21 29.35 -4.43
C GLU A 48 -19.58 30.80 -4.80
N GLY A 49 -19.87 31.10 -6.08
CA GLY A 49 -20.34 32.38 -6.52
C GLY A 49 -21.73 32.79 -5.98
N ASP A 50 -22.49 31.81 -5.51
CA ASP A 50 -23.76 32.02 -4.81
C ASP A 50 -23.48 31.94 -3.31
N ASP A 51 -23.59 33.06 -2.65
CA ASP A 51 -23.26 33.39 -1.28
C ASP A 51 -24.04 32.52 -0.27
N ASP A 52 -23.74 31.22 -0.20
CA ASP A 52 -24.39 30.27 0.68
C ASP A 52 -23.39 29.76 1.72
N GLY A 53 -23.57 30.16 2.98
CA GLY A 53 -22.73 29.75 4.10
C GLY A 53 -22.71 28.26 4.32
N ASP A 54 -23.78 27.55 3.93
CA ASP A 54 -23.84 26.08 4.02
C ASP A 54 -22.87 25.40 3.08
N ILE A 55 -22.70 25.95 1.86
CA ILE A 55 -21.75 25.44 0.87
C ILE A 55 -20.33 25.59 1.39
N HIS A 56 -19.99 26.75 1.95
CA HIS A 56 -18.68 27.02 2.51
C HIS A 56 -18.35 26.07 3.66
N GLU A 57 -19.29 25.83 4.56
CA GLU A 57 -19.14 24.90 5.69
C GLU A 57 -18.91 23.48 5.19
N LYS A 58 -19.68 23.02 4.18
CA LYS A 58 -19.49 21.71 3.56
C LYS A 58 -18.12 21.59 2.90
N MET A 59 -17.65 22.64 2.23
CA MET A 59 -16.31 22.67 1.62
C MET A 59 -15.21 22.50 2.66
N VAL A 60 -15.32 23.17 3.80
CA VAL A 60 -14.34 23.06 4.90
C VAL A 60 -14.32 21.63 5.42
N LYS A 61 -15.47 21.03 5.68
CA LYS A 61 -15.58 19.63 6.15
C LYS A 61 -14.98 18.65 5.15
N LEU A 62 -15.29 18.82 3.86
CA LEU A 62 -14.75 17.95 2.80
C LEU A 62 -13.24 18.12 2.67
N SER A 63 -12.72 19.34 2.81
CA SER A 63 -11.29 19.61 2.77
C SER A 63 -10.56 18.91 3.92
N GLU A 64 -11.14 18.89 5.12
CA GLU A 64 -10.60 18.19 6.28
C GLU A 64 -10.56 16.67 6.06
N ILE A 65 -11.65 16.12 5.54
CA ILE A 65 -11.72 14.68 5.19
C ILE A 65 -10.68 14.35 4.13
N LEU A 66 -10.55 15.20 3.11
CA LEU A 66 -9.58 14.99 2.03
C LEU A 66 -8.14 14.98 2.54
N VAL A 67 -7.78 15.90 3.42
CA VAL A 67 -6.45 15.94 4.05
C VAL A 67 -6.19 14.68 4.85
N HIS A 68 -7.18 14.23 5.61
CA HIS A 68 -7.07 13.00 6.41
C HIS A 68 -6.88 11.76 5.52
N GLU A 69 -7.68 11.64 4.47
CA GLU A 69 -7.60 10.52 3.52
C GLU A 69 -6.28 10.52 2.75
N LYS A 70 -5.78 11.68 2.33
CA LYS A 70 -4.47 11.81 1.68
C LYS A 70 -3.33 11.36 2.58
N LYS A 71 -3.38 11.73 3.86
CA LYS A 71 -2.38 11.32 4.83
C LYS A 71 -2.40 9.81 5.03
N HIS A 72 -3.59 9.22 5.16
CA HIS A 72 -3.74 7.77 5.27
C HIS A 72 -3.19 7.06 4.04
N LEU A 73 -3.45 7.61 2.85
CA LEU A 73 -2.93 7.08 1.60
C LEU A 73 -1.40 7.13 1.54
N GLU A 74 -0.79 8.23 1.98
CA GLU A 74 0.66 8.38 2.06
C GLU A 74 1.28 7.36 3.01
N ASP A 75 0.68 7.18 4.19
CA ASP A 75 1.14 6.22 5.20
C ASP A 75 1.06 4.79 4.66
N LEU A 76 -0.05 4.44 4.00
CA LEU A 76 -0.24 3.13 3.40
C LEU A 76 0.73 2.88 2.25
N SER A 77 0.93 3.88 1.40
CA SER A 77 1.89 3.80 0.28
C SER A 77 3.32 3.60 0.78
N GLY A 78 3.71 4.32 1.83
CA GLY A 78 5.02 4.16 2.46
C GLY A 78 5.21 2.78 3.06
N ASP A 79 4.19 2.24 3.71
CA ASP A 79 4.21 0.89 4.27
C ASP A 79 4.37 -0.18 3.19
N LEU A 80 3.64 -0.05 2.07
CA LEU A 80 3.75 -0.96 0.94
C LEU A 80 5.14 -0.93 0.30
N VAL A 81 5.71 0.26 0.10
CA VAL A 81 7.07 0.40 -0.43
C VAL A 81 8.11 -0.25 0.48
N ARG A 82 7.97 -0.05 1.79
CA ARG A 82 8.85 -0.67 2.78
C ARG A 82 8.78 -2.19 2.73
N LYS A 83 7.57 -2.75 2.67
CA LYS A 83 7.34 -4.21 2.59
C LYS A 83 7.88 -4.78 1.29
N GLU A 84 7.72 -4.07 0.19
CA GLU A 84 8.29 -4.48 -1.10
C GLU A 84 9.81 -4.55 -1.05
N ARG A 85 10.47 -3.57 -0.43
CA ARG A 85 11.92 -3.58 -0.23
C ARG A 85 12.38 -4.74 0.64
N GLU A 86 11.67 -4.99 1.74
CA GLU A 86 11.97 -6.12 2.63
C GLU A 86 11.86 -7.45 1.89
N SER A 87 10.82 -7.64 1.08
CA SER A 87 10.65 -8.83 0.26
C SER A 87 11.76 -8.99 -0.76
N ASN A 88 12.16 -7.91 -1.42
CA ASN A 88 13.26 -7.93 -2.38
C ASN A 88 14.59 -8.27 -1.71
N ASP A 89 14.86 -7.71 -0.54
CA ASP A 89 16.07 -8.00 0.23
C ASP A 89 16.12 -9.46 0.67
N GLU A 90 15.01 -10.01 1.14
CA GLU A 90 14.90 -11.44 1.49
C GLU A 90 15.16 -12.34 0.28
N LEU A 91 14.59 -11.95 -0.88
CA LEU A 91 14.78 -12.71 -2.12
C LEU A 91 16.23 -12.70 -2.58
N GLN A 92 16.90 -11.55 -2.51
CA GLN A 92 18.31 -11.41 -2.85
C GLN A 92 19.18 -12.23 -1.91
N GLN A 93 18.88 -12.22 -0.62
CA GLN A 93 19.59 -13.02 0.37
C GLN A 93 19.44 -14.52 0.10
N ALA A 94 18.24 -14.97 -0.21
CA ALA A 94 17.97 -16.36 -0.56
C ALA A 94 18.74 -16.79 -1.82
N ARG A 95 18.82 -15.94 -2.83
CA ARG A 95 19.59 -16.18 -4.05
C ARG A 95 21.08 -16.28 -3.77
N LYS A 96 21.63 -15.42 -2.91
CA LYS A 96 23.04 -15.47 -2.51
C LYS A 96 23.36 -16.78 -1.80
N GLU A 97 22.51 -17.20 -0.87
CA GLU A 97 22.67 -18.47 -0.15
C GLU A 97 22.63 -19.67 -1.09
N LEU A 98 21.69 -19.66 -2.04
CA LEU A 98 21.59 -20.72 -3.04
C LEU A 98 22.85 -20.81 -3.91
N ILE A 99 23.37 -19.68 -4.37
CA ILE A 99 24.59 -19.63 -5.17
C ILE A 99 25.77 -20.17 -4.36
N MET A 100 25.89 -19.81 -3.10
CA MET A 100 26.96 -20.34 -2.23
C MET A 100 26.87 -21.83 -2.06
N VAL A 101 25.69 -22.39 -1.85
CA VAL A 101 25.47 -23.82 -1.74
C VAL A 101 25.87 -24.53 -3.05
N LEU A 102 25.47 -24.00 -4.18
CA LEU A 102 25.83 -24.55 -5.50
C LEU A 102 27.33 -24.52 -5.75
N LEU A 103 28.02 -23.45 -5.36
CA LEU A 103 29.47 -23.33 -5.46
C LEU A 103 30.19 -24.38 -4.59
N ILE A 104 29.72 -24.57 -3.36
CA ILE A 104 30.27 -25.56 -2.45
C ILE A 104 30.11 -26.99 -3.03
N LEU A 105 28.92 -27.29 -3.56
CA LEU A 105 28.68 -28.59 -4.20
C LEU A 105 29.51 -28.78 -5.45
N TYR A 106 29.77 -27.75 -6.21
CA TYR A 106 30.58 -27.80 -7.42
C TYR A 106 32.07 -28.07 -7.11
N VAL A 107 32.59 -27.47 -6.05
CA VAL A 107 34.00 -27.61 -5.63
C VAL A 107 34.27 -28.98 -5.01
N HIS A 108 33.30 -29.57 -4.37
CA HIS A 108 33.40 -30.90 -3.79
C HIS A 108 32.87 -31.99 -4.70
#